data_99430c7d143302e3e9d7178b40d7d950
#
_entry.id   99430c7d143302e3e9d7178b40d7d950
#
_cell.length_a   1.000
_cell.length_b   1.000
_cell.length_c   1.000
_cell.angle_alpha   90.00
_cell.angle_beta   90.00
_cell.angle_gamma   90.00
#
_symmetry.space_group_name_H-M   'P 1'
#
loop_
_entity.id
_entity.type
_entity.pdbx_description
1 polymer ?
#
loop_
_entity_poly.entity_id
_entity_poly.type
_entity_poly.pdbx_seq_one_letter_code
_entity_poly.pdbx_strand_id
1 'polypeptide(L)'
;MKLYSFVLAFLFFCIVSLTHGQKKAIHPNLVIEQPAGRKPWTHLNINDKPGQFQFVVVTDRTGGHRPGIFEKGVEKVNLLQPEFVMSVGDMIEGYTTDTLEINRQWDEFTGFVEKLEMPFFYVVGNHDITNPVMEGIWKKRFGPTHYSFVYKDVLFMALNSEDQARGAGKGSISPPQLDWIKRTLDTHHDVKWTFLFMHQPLWVQETDPVNWFDVEKMLANRKHTVFVGHRHHYERFERNNSQYYMLATTGGGSPLRGPQLGEFDHFVWVTMTDRGPILANLHLDGVFDHDVFNEELTTFTRTLWASDIIRIENPLYVNSAGFKHDSVRFRINNNFDVPIKVKMSPAFSWDFKSDIANPEFTVPPNSVKFVSMDVVARNQKEIESVKAVKVKAEVAVQEEGKSEFFVPFEFNVAPLRKYELKKAASSIKVDGSLNEWASLPYTLATPEEGSRFGVTHDSKFIYLGIQVNDTEVINGAADATSRQDFVGFALDGQALIKSISEKGEGGYKNSLYFIASPADKTGKNSIGDLGDAEKQLEWKCIKNKNGYAFEIAIPIEYAKKQQGDNWQNIRLNVVVQDKDGNSSTRVLWQPNWSSRDNVAGSGMFYR
;
A
#
# COMPACT_ATOMS: atom_id res chain seq x y z
N MET A 1 100.67 11.03 41.45
CA MET A 1 99.82 11.04 40.26
C MET A 1 98.55 10.40 40.70
N LYS A 2 97.52 11.20 40.94
CA LYS A 2 96.19 10.72 41.47
C LYS A 2 95.20 10.72 40.29
N LEU A 3 94.60 9.54 40.05
CA LEU A 3 93.59 9.32 39.05
C LEU A 3 92.21 9.58 39.76
N TYR A 4 91.43 10.53 39.27
CA TYR A 4 90.10 10.74 39.70
C TYR A 4 89.11 9.98 38.77
N SER A 5 88.43 9.00 39.35
CA SER A 5 87.30 8.31 38.65
C SER A 5 86.01 9.11 38.88
N PHE A 6 85.42 9.62 37.79
CA PHE A 6 84.06 10.18 37.80
C PHE A 6 83.03 9.05 37.61
N VAL A 7 82.21 8.82 38.62
CA VAL A 7 81.03 7.96 38.53
C VAL A 7 79.88 8.84 38.05
N LEU A 8 79.43 8.63 36.83
CA LEU A 8 78.23 9.28 36.30
C LEU A 8 77.00 8.42 36.67
N ALA A 9 76.20 8.86 37.60
CA ALA A 9 74.92 8.24 37.95
C ALA A 9 73.84 8.68 36.92
N PHE A 10 73.42 7.77 36.08
CA PHE A 10 72.29 7.97 35.17
C PHE A 10 71.00 7.76 35.97
N LEU A 11 70.30 8.82 36.32
CA LEU A 11 68.95 8.80 36.82
C LEU A 11 67.99 8.58 35.65
N PHE A 12 67.47 7.33 35.54
CA PHE A 12 66.37 7.02 34.65
C PHE A 12 65.06 7.56 35.24
N PHE A 13 64.62 8.72 34.77
CA PHE A 13 63.29 9.20 35.05
C PHE A 13 62.31 8.44 34.15
N CYS A 14 61.64 7.42 34.71
CA CYS A 14 60.47 6.83 34.11
C CYS A 14 59.34 7.87 34.07
N ILE A 15 59.22 8.57 32.98
CA ILE A 15 58.00 9.33 32.68
C ILE A 15 56.93 8.29 32.33
N VAL A 16 56.12 7.89 33.28
CA VAL A 16 54.85 7.21 33.02
C VAL A 16 53.96 8.25 32.34
N SER A 17 53.96 8.27 31.04
CA SER A 17 52.95 8.93 30.23
C SER A 17 51.63 8.25 30.50
N LEU A 18 50.86 8.77 31.45
CA LEU A 18 49.41 8.54 31.54
C LEU A 18 48.83 9.00 30.20
N THR A 19 48.75 8.10 29.24
CA THR A 19 47.87 8.26 28.08
C THR A 19 46.44 8.28 28.64
N HIS A 20 45.99 9.45 29.09
CA HIS A 20 44.58 9.75 29.07
C HIS A 20 44.17 9.53 27.60
N GLY A 21 43.45 8.45 27.35
CA GLY A 21 42.77 8.29 26.08
C GLY A 21 41.91 9.54 25.90
N GLN A 22 42.40 10.47 25.12
CA GLN A 22 41.59 11.56 24.62
C GLN A 22 40.38 10.86 23.96
N LYS A 23 39.22 10.92 24.61
CA LYS A 23 37.96 10.68 23.92
C LYS A 23 38.03 11.60 22.71
N LYS A 24 38.26 11.03 21.53
CA LYS A 24 38.22 11.77 20.27
C LYS A 24 36.92 12.58 20.32
N ALA A 25 37.03 13.90 20.36
CA ALA A 25 35.85 14.76 20.36
C ALA A 25 35.02 14.35 19.15
N ILE A 26 33.82 13.91 19.35
CA ILE A 26 32.95 13.34 18.32
C ILE A 26 32.77 14.51 17.38
N HIS A 27 32.72 15.38 17.06
CA HIS A 27 32.64 16.55 16.21
C HIS A 27 32.27 17.79 17.06
N PRO A 28 32.93 18.95 16.91
CA PRO A 28 32.66 20.11 17.76
C PRO A 28 31.22 20.62 17.69
N ASN A 29 30.52 20.38 16.58
CA ASN A 29 29.14 20.81 16.34
C ASN A 29 28.10 19.73 16.60
N LEU A 30 28.49 18.52 17.07
CA LEU A 30 27.60 17.40 17.33
C LEU A 30 27.54 17.11 18.83
N VAL A 31 26.35 17.25 19.40
CA VAL A 31 26.03 16.82 20.76
C VAL A 31 25.09 15.62 20.66
N ILE A 32 25.57 14.43 21.05
CA ILE A 32 24.80 13.19 21.04
C ILE A 32 25.12 12.38 22.29
N GLU A 33 24.06 11.90 22.96
CA GLU A 33 24.23 10.98 24.06
C GLU A 33 24.70 9.62 23.53
N GLN A 34 25.75 9.07 24.13
CA GLN A 34 26.30 7.77 23.75
C GLN A 34 25.72 6.69 24.66
N PRO A 35 24.67 5.96 24.25
CA PRO A 35 24.17 4.86 25.05
C PRO A 35 25.25 3.79 25.22
N ALA A 36 25.20 3.10 26.36
CA ALA A 36 26.05 1.92 26.56
C ALA A 36 25.65 0.82 25.56
N GLY A 37 26.64 0.28 24.81
CA GLY A 37 26.41 -0.81 23.85
C GLY A 37 26.16 -0.34 22.41
N ARG A 38 25.22 -1.01 21.74
CA ARG A 38 24.91 -0.73 20.33
C ARG A 38 24.19 0.60 20.15
N LYS A 39 24.33 1.18 18.97
CA LYS A 39 23.87 2.53 18.65
C LYS A 39 23.07 2.53 17.35
N PRO A 40 21.97 3.30 17.25
CA PRO A 40 21.14 3.36 16.05
C PRO A 40 21.74 4.28 14.97
N TRP A 41 23.04 4.19 14.77
CA TRP A 41 23.77 4.85 13.69
C TRP A 41 25.04 4.06 13.33
N THR A 42 25.55 4.26 12.11
CA THR A 42 26.73 3.55 11.62
C THR A 42 28.03 4.07 12.26
N HIS A 43 28.27 5.36 12.13
CA HIS A 43 29.43 6.08 12.68
C HIS A 43 29.06 7.56 12.89
N LEU A 44 30.02 8.38 13.36
CA LEU A 44 29.82 9.82 13.57
C LEU A 44 30.87 10.67 12.86
N ASN A 45 31.46 10.16 11.78
CA ASN A 45 32.38 10.91 10.93
C ASN A 45 31.56 11.79 9.98
N ILE A 46 31.10 12.91 10.47
CA ILE A 46 30.33 13.89 9.69
C ILE A 46 31.30 14.69 8.83
N ASN A 47 31.00 14.83 7.54
CA ASN A 47 31.73 15.70 6.62
C ASN A 47 31.27 17.15 6.80
N ASP A 48 31.72 17.77 7.92
CA ASP A 48 31.27 19.11 8.30
C ASP A 48 31.81 20.18 7.36
N LYS A 49 30.91 20.87 6.69
CA LYS A 49 31.21 22.04 5.86
C LYS A 49 30.88 23.33 6.61
N PRO A 50 31.68 24.40 6.45
CA PRO A 50 31.36 25.69 7.07
C PRO A 50 29.99 26.25 6.58
N GLY A 51 29.23 26.83 7.48
CA GLY A 51 27.96 27.49 7.16
C GLY A 51 26.76 26.55 7.17
N GLN A 52 25.97 26.57 6.12
CA GLN A 52 24.79 25.73 5.94
C GLN A 52 25.19 24.25 5.86
N PHE A 53 24.30 23.36 6.28
CA PHE A 53 24.54 21.93 6.17
C PHE A 53 23.39 21.22 5.44
N GLN A 54 23.68 20.07 4.91
CA GLN A 54 22.74 19.24 4.16
C GLN A 54 22.65 17.85 4.78
N PHE A 55 21.44 17.30 4.79
CA PHE A 55 21.23 15.91 5.13
C PHE A 55 20.20 15.30 4.18
N VAL A 56 20.19 13.98 4.11
CA VAL A 56 19.26 13.22 3.30
C VAL A 56 18.29 12.47 4.20
N VAL A 57 17.04 12.33 3.77
CA VAL A 57 16.06 11.45 4.40
C VAL A 57 15.68 10.36 3.39
N VAL A 58 15.94 9.10 3.74
CA VAL A 58 15.47 7.92 3.01
C VAL A 58 14.24 7.35 3.70
N THR A 59 13.41 6.69 2.93
CA THR A 59 12.12 6.16 3.39
C THR A 59 12.00 4.68 3.03
N ASP A 60 10.88 4.10 3.25
CA ASP A 60 10.45 2.73 3.04
C ASP A 60 11.20 2.03 1.88
N ARG A 61 12.14 1.15 2.24
CA ARG A 61 12.78 0.25 1.29
C ARG A 61 11.91 -0.98 1.04
N THR A 62 11.05 -1.30 1.98
CA THR A 62 10.31 -2.56 2.06
C THR A 62 8.80 -2.39 2.06
N GLY A 63 8.06 -3.46 2.42
CA GLY A 63 6.64 -3.56 2.13
C GLY A 63 6.41 -3.93 0.67
N GLY A 64 7.15 -4.95 0.17
CA GLY A 64 7.24 -5.33 -1.24
C GLY A 64 8.42 -4.66 -1.95
N HIS A 65 9.65 -4.87 -1.41
CA HIS A 65 10.85 -4.22 -1.93
C HIS A 65 11.12 -4.57 -3.40
N ARG A 66 11.64 -3.59 -4.12
CA ARG A 66 12.06 -3.71 -5.52
C ARG A 66 13.59 -3.69 -5.57
N PRO A 67 14.24 -4.84 -5.92
CA PRO A 67 15.70 -4.95 -5.92
C PRO A 67 16.39 -3.89 -6.78
N GLY A 68 17.53 -3.39 -6.31
CA GLY A 68 18.36 -2.43 -7.03
C GLY A 68 17.95 -0.96 -6.87
N ILE A 69 16.78 -0.66 -6.31
CA ILE A 69 16.31 0.73 -6.18
C ILE A 69 17.00 1.45 -5.01
N PHE A 70 17.01 0.83 -3.82
CA PHE A 70 17.70 1.41 -2.65
C PHE A 70 19.20 1.54 -2.89
N GLU A 71 19.82 0.55 -3.55
CA GLU A 71 21.23 0.55 -3.92
C GLU A 71 21.59 1.73 -4.83
N LYS A 72 20.74 2.02 -5.84
CA LYS A 72 20.90 3.23 -6.67
C LYS A 72 20.75 4.51 -5.86
N GLY A 73 19.85 4.53 -4.87
CA GLY A 73 19.72 5.62 -3.92
C GLY A 73 21.02 5.87 -3.15
N VAL A 74 21.65 4.82 -2.60
CA VAL A 74 22.94 4.88 -1.90
C VAL A 74 24.03 5.46 -2.79
N GLU A 75 24.14 4.99 -4.04
CA GLU A 75 25.11 5.52 -5.00
C GLU A 75 24.92 7.02 -5.26
N LYS A 76 23.67 7.45 -5.44
CA LYS A 76 23.35 8.88 -5.66
C LYS A 76 23.62 9.74 -4.44
N VAL A 77 23.30 9.24 -3.25
CA VAL A 77 23.60 9.93 -1.98
C VAL A 77 25.10 10.13 -1.81
N ASN A 78 25.92 9.12 -2.14
CA ASN A 78 27.38 9.27 -2.12
C ASN A 78 27.90 10.33 -3.10
N LEU A 79 27.29 10.47 -4.28
CA LEU A 79 27.65 11.56 -5.21
C LEU A 79 27.31 12.95 -4.68
N LEU A 80 26.28 13.08 -3.85
CA LEU A 80 25.83 14.36 -3.31
C LEU A 80 26.55 14.80 -2.05
N GLN A 81 27.17 13.85 -1.32
CA GLN A 81 27.99 14.12 -0.12
C GLN A 81 27.28 14.96 0.96
N PRO A 82 26.08 14.55 1.44
CA PRO A 82 25.44 15.19 2.59
C PRO A 82 26.28 14.95 3.86
N GLU A 83 26.02 15.71 4.91
CA GLU A 83 26.66 15.50 6.20
C GLU A 83 26.28 14.17 6.85
N PHE A 84 25.02 13.75 6.70
CA PHE A 84 24.51 12.45 7.18
C PHE A 84 23.20 12.08 6.48
N VAL A 85 22.75 10.87 6.73
CA VAL A 85 21.47 10.31 6.25
C VAL A 85 20.60 9.93 7.44
N MET A 86 19.33 10.33 7.42
CA MET A 86 18.28 9.85 8.32
C MET A 86 17.39 8.86 7.59
N SER A 87 16.83 7.87 8.29
CA SER A 87 15.72 7.07 7.77
C SER A 87 14.40 7.46 8.45
N VAL A 88 13.28 6.94 7.92
CA VAL A 88 11.97 7.00 8.58
C VAL A 88 11.36 5.62 8.81
N GLY A 89 12.18 4.56 8.77
CA GLY A 89 11.74 3.19 9.07
C GLY A 89 11.41 2.33 7.84
N ASP A 90 11.03 1.08 8.11
CA ASP A 90 10.70 0.04 7.14
C ASP A 90 11.87 -0.32 6.21
N MET A 91 12.95 -0.76 6.80
CA MET A 91 14.18 -1.10 6.10
C MET A 91 14.25 -2.56 5.68
N ILE A 92 13.54 -3.47 6.38
CA ILE A 92 13.48 -4.92 6.08
C ILE A 92 12.02 -5.39 5.91
N GLU A 93 11.78 -6.50 5.22
CA GLU A 93 10.42 -7.05 5.05
C GLU A 93 9.76 -7.48 6.38
N GLY A 94 10.53 -8.00 7.29
CA GLY A 94 10.06 -8.33 8.64
C GLY A 94 8.87 -9.30 8.69
N TYR A 95 7.90 -9.02 9.55
CA TYR A 95 6.65 -9.79 9.76
C TYR A 95 6.87 -11.30 9.97
N THR A 96 7.99 -11.67 10.58
CA THR A 96 8.34 -13.05 10.90
C THR A 96 8.91 -13.15 12.30
N THR A 97 8.90 -14.37 12.88
CA THR A 97 9.60 -14.71 14.12
C THR A 97 10.83 -15.57 13.87
N ASP A 98 11.10 -15.92 12.61
CA ASP A 98 12.31 -16.64 12.23
C ASP A 98 13.54 -15.74 12.39
N THR A 99 14.33 -16.00 13.42
CA THR A 99 15.50 -15.20 13.76
C THR A 99 16.62 -15.29 12.71
N LEU A 100 16.71 -16.38 11.96
CA LEU A 100 17.70 -16.52 10.88
C LEU A 100 17.32 -15.61 9.71
N GLU A 101 16.05 -15.64 9.32
CA GLU A 101 15.53 -14.80 8.25
C GLU A 101 15.60 -13.30 8.61
N ILE A 102 15.21 -12.91 9.84
CA ILE A 102 15.32 -11.53 10.31
C ILE A 102 16.79 -11.05 10.24
N ASN A 103 17.73 -11.89 10.71
CA ASN A 103 19.14 -11.53 10.67
C ASN A 103 19.67 -11.44 9.25
N ARG A 104 19.27 -12.34 8.35
CA ARG A 104 19.63 -12.29 6.92
C ARG A 104 19.17 -10.99 6.27
N GLN A 105 17.94 -10.56 6.51
CA GLN A 105 17.38 -9.31 5.99
C GLN A 105 18.15 -8.09 6.52
N TRP A 106 18.50 -8.07 7.81
CA TRP A 106 19.30 -6.99 8.39
C TRP A 106 20.74 -6.98 7.86
N ASP A 107 21.34 -8.15 7.65
CA ASP A 107 22.71 -8.25 7.07
C ASP A 107 22.72 -7.72 5.63
N GLU A 108 21.70 -8.04 4.85
CA GLU A 108 21.50 -7.49 3.51
C GLU A 108 21.40 -5.96 3.54
N PHE A 109 20.49 -5.42 4.36
CA PHE A 109 20.27 -3.98 4.46
C PHE A 109 21.50 -3.23 4.97
N THR A 110 22.14 -3.73 6.03
CA THR A 110 23.37 -3.11 6.56
C THR A 110 24.50 -3.12 5.53
N GLY A 111 24.59 -4.17 4.70
CA GLY A 111 25.54 -4.21 3.59
C GLY A 111 25.34 -3.13 2.52
N PHE A 112 24.13 -2.61 2.35
CA PHE A 112 23.89 -1.42 1.52
C PHE A 112 24.30 -0.14 2.23
N VAL A 113 23.92 0.02 3.49
CA VAL A 113 24.19 1.21 4.30
C VAL A 113 25.69 1.39 4.57
N GLU A 114 26.45 0.30 4.70
CA GLU A 114 27.91 0.33 4.86
C GLU A 114 28.64 0.91 3.65
N LYS A 115 28.00 1.00 2.48
CA LYS A 115 28.55 1.66 1.30
C LYS A 115 28.40 3.19 1.34
N LEU A 116 27.64 3.73 2.28
CA LEU A 116 27.53 5.18 2.47
C LEU A 116 28.82 5.73 3.07
N GLU A 117 29.30 6.84 2.52
CA GLU A 117 30.50 7.52 3.00
C GLU A 117 30.25 8.42 4.21
N MET A 118 29.00 8.72 4.49
CA MET A 118 28.54 9.56 5.61
C MET A 118 27.72 8.73 6.63
N PRO A 119 27.52 9.25 7.87
CA PRO A 119 26.73 8.55 8.88
C PRO A 119 25.29 8.26 8.42
N PHE A 120 24.79 7.08 8.77
CA PHE A 120 23.39 6.71 8.62
C PHE A 120 22.75 6.54 10.01
N PHE A 121 21.60 7.18 10.22
CA PHE A 121 20.83 7.14 11.46
C PHE A 121 19.54 6.35 11.24
N TYR A 122 19.37 5.27 12.00
CA TYR A 122 18.25 4.34 11.88
C TYR A 122 17.03 4.84 12.65
N VAL A 123 15.85 4.74 12.07
CA VAL A 123 14.54 4.91 12.71
C VAL A 123 13.75 3.64 12.52
N VAL A 124 12.98 3.22 13.51
CA VAL A 124 12.17 1.99 13.46
C VAL A 124 10.86 2.20 12.72
N GLY A 125 10.45 1.20 11.92
CA GLY A 125 9.13 1.08 11.33
C GLY A 125 8.42 -0.22 11.74
N ASN A 126 7.18 -0.39 11.29
CA ASN A 126 6.40 -1.57 11.65
C ASN A 126 6.94 -2.87 11.04
N HIS A 127 7.62 -2.82 9.90
CA HIS A 127 8.33 -3.95 9.34
C HIS A 127 9.60 -4.30 10.13
N ASP A 128 10.24 -3.33 10.75
CA ASP A 128 11.50 -3.51 11.47
C ASP A 128 11.33 -4.16 12.85
N ILE A 129 10.22 -3.87 13.54
CA ILE A 129 9.93 -4.35 14.90
C ILE A 129 8.48 -4.82 15.08
N THR A 130 7.93 -5.52 14.10
CA THR A 130 6.54 -6.03 14.09
C THR A 130 6.14 -6.76 15.37
N ASN A 131 7.06 -7.46 16.01
CA ASN A 131 6.82 -8.32 17.17
C ASN A 131 8.00 -8.28 18.17
N PRO A 132 7.84 -8.81 19.38
CA PRO A 132 8.89 -8.79 20.41
C PRO A 132 10.21 -9.48 20.02
N VAL A 133 10.17 -10.49 19.14
CA VAL A 133 11.39 -11.18 18.65
C VAL A 133 12.21 -10.20 17.80
N MET A 134 11.55 -9.53 16.87
CA MET A 134 12.18 -8.53 16.00
C MET A 134 12.70 -7.33 16.79
N GLU A 135 11.93 -6.82 17.74
CA GLU A 135 12.39 -5.76 18.64
C GLU A 135 13.62 -6.18 19.45
N GLY A 136 13.65 -7.42 19.94
CA GLY A 136 14.81 -7.98 20.62
C GLY A 136 16.07 -8.04 19.73
N ILE A 137 15.91 -8.36 18.44
CA ILE A 137 16.99 -8.35 17.46
C ILE A 137 17.43 -6.92 17.16
N TRP A 138 16.48 -5.98 16.97
CA TRP A 138 16.80 -4.56 16.80
C TRP A 138 17.67 -4.05 17.96
N LYS A 139 17.23 -4.25 19.20
CA LYS A 139 17.97 -3.80 20.39
C LYS A 139 19.38 -4.39 20.48
N LYS A 140 19.57 -5.64 20.03
CA LYS A 140 20.89 -6.28 19.97
C LYS A 140 21.78 -5.71 18.87
N ARG A 141 21.21 -5.29 17.72
CA ARG A 141 21.96 -4.77 16.57
C ARG A 141 22.19 -3.26 16.66
N PHE A 142 21.15 -2.50 17.00
CA PHE A 142 21.11 -1.05 16.89
C PHE A 142 20.87 -0.32 18.22
N GLY A 143 20.53 -1.02 19.31
CA GLY A 143 20.32 -0.40 20.63
C GLY A 143 18.95 0.26 20.77
N PRO A 144 18.87 1.52 21.24
CA PRO A 144 17.60 2.17 21.52
C PRO A 144 16.73 2.36 20.26
N THR A 145 15.41 2.34 20.44
CA THR A 145 14.41 2.54 19.38
C THR A 145 14.02 3.99 19.19
N HIS A 146 14.39 4.87 20.12
CA HIS A 146 14.24 6.31 20.03
C HIS A 146 15.48 6.99 20.62
N TYR A 147 15.88 8.13 20.09
CA TYR A 147 17.06 8.88 20.50
C TYR A 147 17.03 10.30 19.92
N SER A 148 17.95 11.16 20.36
CA SER A 148 18.10 12.50 19.81
C SER A 148 19.57 12.91 19.74
N PHE A 149 19.84 13.91 18.91
CA PHE A 149 21.11 14.59 18.84
C PHE A 149 20.92 16.03 18.39
N VAL A 150 21.88 16.88 18.73
CA VAL A 150 21.94 18.26 18.23
C VAL A 150 23.12 18.41 17.29
N TYR A 151 22.90 18.97 16.11
CA TYR A 151 23.93 19.30 15.16
C TYR A 151 23.76 20.73 14.67
N LYS A 152 24.78 21.58 14.84
CA LYS A 152 24.76 23.01 14.47
C LYS A 152 23.48 23.74 14.96
N ASP A 153 23.18 23.61 16.23
CA ASP A 153 22.01 24.21 16.91
C ASP A 153 20.65 23.76 16.34
N VAL A 154 20.61 22.60 15.74
CA VAL A 154 19.38 21.94 15.26
C VAL A 154 19.20 20.61 15.98
N LEU A 155 18.03 20.41 16.59
CA LEU A 155 17.66 19.18 17.28
C LEU A 155 17.07 18.18 16.29
N PHE A 156 17.57 16.95 16.32
CA PHE A 156 17.07 15.80 15.58
C PHE A 156 16.53 14.78 16.56
N MET A 157 15.28 14.37 16.39
CA MET A 157 14.62 13.40 17.25
C MET A 157 14.12 12.21 16.41
N ALA A 158 14.68 11.05 16.63
CA ALA A 158 14.16 9.77 16.10
C ALA A 158 13.17 9.19 17.11
N LEU A 159 11.93 9.00 16.69
CA LEU A 159 10.84 8.51 17.52
C LEU A 159 10.43 7.10 17.09
N ASN A 160 9.92 6.33 18.02
CA ASN A 160 9.36 5.01 17.78
C ASN A 160 7.83 5.10 17.71
N SER A 161 7.24 5.00 16.55
CA SER A 161 5.78 4.96 16.38
C SER A 161 5.16 3.59 16.69
N GLU A 162 5.99 2.54 16.88
CA GLU A 162 5.59 1.17 17.22
C GLU A 162 5.74 0.86 18.74
N ASP A 163 5.85 1.91 19.56
CA ASP A 163 6.31 1.79 20.96
C ASP A 163 5.24 1.16 21.87
N GLN A 164 3.98 1.50 21.71
CA GLN A 164 2.88 0.97 22.51
C GLN A 164 2.02 -0.04 21.73
N ALA A 165 1.60 0.30 20.53
CA ALA A 165 0.86 -0.58 19.65
C ALA A 165 1.64 -0.77 18.35
N ARG A 166 1.61 -1.97 17.77
CA ARG A 166 2.44 -2.37 16.63
C ARG A 166 1.60 -2.82 15.44
N GLY A 167 2.19 -2.64 14.27
CA GLY A 167 1.59 -3.04 13.01
C GLY A 167 0.94 -1.90 12.26
N ALA A 168 0.72 -2.12 10.99
CA ALA A 168 0.19 -1.11 10.08
C ALA A 168 -1.13 -0.50 10.60
N GLY A 169 -1.17 0.82 10.69
CA GLY A 169 -2.33 1.58 11.15
C GLY A 169 -2.63 1.50 12.66
N LYS A 170 -1.67 1.02 13.47
CA LYS A 170 -1.81 0.89 14.94
C LYS A 170 -0.76 1.67 15.72
N GLY A 171 0.04 2.48 15.07
CA GLY A 171 1.14 3.21 15.70
C GLY A 171 0.68 4.11 16.84
N SER A 172 1.53 4.24 17.87
CA SER A 172 1.30 5.14 19.01
C SER A 172 2.59 5.44 19.76
N ILE A 173 2.60 6.53 20.51
CA ILE A 173 3.70 6.94 21.41
C ILE A 173 3.34 6.51 22.82
N SER A 174 4.23 5.74 23.49
CA SER A 174 4.01 5.33 24.88
C SER A 174 4.18 6.49 25.86
N PRO A 175 3.55 6.46 27.04
CA PRO A 175 3.78 7.47 28.06
C PRO A 175 5.25 7.67 28.45
N PRO A 176 6.09 6.62 28.61
CA PRO A 176 7.52 6.81 28.85
C PRO A 176 8.24 7.57 27.72
N GLN A 177 7.88 7.31 26.46
CA GLN A 177 8.46 8.04 25.34
C GLN A 177 7.95 9.48 25.29
N LEU A 178 6.66 9.75 25.62
CA LEU A 178 6.14 11.11 25.79
C LEU A 178 6.93 11.89 26.84
N ASP A 179 7.20 11.31 27.99
CA ASP A 179 8.01 11.95 29.04
C ASP A 179 9.44 12.21 28.57
N TRP A 180 10.01 11.29 27.80
CA TRP A 180 11.34 11.50 27.19
C TRP A 180 11.32 12.62 26.17
N ILE A 181 10.31 12.67 25.29
CA ILE A 181 10.14 13.76 24.30
C ILE A 181 10.08 15.10 25.03
N LYS A 182 9.23 15.19 26.07
CA LYS A 182 9.10 16.41 26.87
C LYS A 182 10.44 16.85 27.45
N ARG A 183 11.16 15.97 28.16
CA ARG A 183 12.47 16.28 28.74
C ARG A 183 13.48 16.72 27.69
N THR A 184 13.50 16.07 26.52
CA THR A 184 14.41 16.39 25.43
C THR A 184 14.13 17.80 24.88
N LEU A 185 12.84 18.12 24.65
CA LEU A 185 12.43 19.45 24.18
C LEU A 185 12.73 20.54 25.22
N ASP A 186 12.50 20.28 26.51
CA ASP A 186 12.81 21.21 27.61
C ASP A 186 14.33 21.44 27.74
N THR A 187 15.16 20.40 27.57
CA THR A 187 16.62 20.50 27.61
C THR A 187 17.19 21.29 26.44
N HIS A 188 16.59 21.14 25.27
CA HIS A 188 17.04 21.80 24.04
C HIS A 188 16.04 22.89 23.57
N HIS A 189 15.64 23.76 24.51
CA HIS A 189 14.64 24.79 24.24
C HIS A 189 15.15 25.94 23.36
N ASP A 190 16.45 26.11 23.26
CA ASP A 190 17.15 27.24 22.59
C ASP A 190 17.63 26.92 21.16
N VAL A 191 17.43 25.68 20.66
CA VAL A 191 17.81 25.31 19.29
C VAL A 191 17.00 26.10 18.26
N LYS A 192 17.62 26.38 17.12
CA LYS A 192 17.00 27.17 16.04
C LYS A 192 15.92 26.41 15.25
N TRP A 193 15.98 25.07 15.26
CA TRP A 193 15.01 24.19 14.59
C TRP A 193 14.95 22.81 15.24
N THR A 194 13.83 22.12 15.10
CA THR A 194 13.66 20.73 15.55
C THR A 194 13.13 19.88 14.40
N PHE A 195 13.83 18.79 14.06
CA PHE A 195 13.34 17.76 13.15
C PHE A 195 12.91 16.53 13.93
N LEU A 196 11.73 16.00 13.57
CA LEU A 196 11.23 14.73 14.12
C LEU A 196 11.12 13.71 13.00
N PHE A 197 11.56 12.50 13.27
CA PHE A 197 11.53 11.37 12.35
C PHE A 197 10.82 10.22 13.04
N MET A 198 9.80 9.68 12.42
CA MET A 198 9.10 8.47 12.86
C MET A 198 8.55 7.75 11.64
N HIS A 199 8.02 6.55 11.83
CA HIS A 199 7.54 5.79 10.68
C HIS A 199 6.08 6.10 10.33
N GLN A 200 5.13 5.86 11.26
CA GLN A 200 3.71 6.04 10.98
C GLN A 200 3.26 7.51 11.08
N PRO A 201 2.41 7.99 10.15
CA PRO A 201 1.82 9.32 10.19
C PRO A 201 0.71 9.41 11.25
N LEU A 202 1.08 9.52 12.53
CA LEU A 202 0.16 9.40 13.66
C LEU A 202 -0.93 10.48 13.68
N TRP A 203 -0.74 11.61 13.00
CA TRP A 203 -1.75 12.67 12.92
C TRP A 203 -2.94 12.35 12.00
N VAL A 204 -2.82 11.34 11.14
CA VAL A 204 -3.90 10.90 10.25
C VAL A 204 -4.67 9.69 10.80
N GLN A 205 -4.29 9.18 11.98
CA GLN A 205 -5.00 8.10 12.65
C GLN A 205 -6.17 8.66 13.45
N GLU A 206 -7.37 8.16 13.18
CA GLU A 206 -8.60 8.59 13.85
C GLU A 206 -8.85 7.86 15.17
N THR A 207 -8.14 6.76 15.42
CA THR A 207 -8.32 5.91 16.61
C THR A 207 -7.37 6.29 17.73
N ASP A 208 -7.91 6.63 18.88
CA ASP A 208 -7.21 6.98 20.09
C ASP A 208 -6.76 5.70 20.89
N PRO A 209 -5.64 5.74 21.63
CA PRO A 209 -4.77 6.88 21.92
C PRO A 209 -3.43 6.81 21.18
N VAL A 210 -3.24 7.58 20.14
CA VAL A 210 -1.93 7.65 19.44
C VAL A 210 -0.91 8.53 20.19
N ASN A 211 -1.37 9.37 21.12
CA ASN A 211 -0.60 10.33 21.90
C ASN A 211 0.19 11.37 21.07
N TRP A 212 -0.04 11.46 19.76
CA TRP A 212 0.65 12.41 18.89
C TRP A 212 0.22 13.85 19.15
N PHE A 213 -1.06 14.09 19.43
CA PHE A 213 -1.57 15.44 19.70
C PHE A 213 -0.97 16.07 20.96
N ASP A 214 -0.51 15.26 21.92
CA ASP A 214 0.24 15.77 23.07
C ASP A 214 1.66 16.19 22.67
N VAL A 215 2.29 15.47 21.75
CA VAL A 215 3.57 15.91 21.15
C VAL A 215 3.39 17.23 20.37
N GLU A 216 2.32 17.36 19.57
CA GLU A 216 2.02 18.63 18.86
C GLU A 216 1.85 19.81 19.82
N LYS A 217 1.20 19.61 20.98
CA LYS A 217 1.10 20.65 22.03
C LYS A 217 2.47 21.06 22.56
N MET A 218 3.37 20.10 22.77
CA MET A 218 4.75 20.38 23.22
C MET A 218 5.55 21.16 22.16
N LEU A 219 5.22 20.97 20.88
CA LEU A 219 5.88 21.63 19.75
C LEU A 219 5.26 22.98 19.36
N ALA A 220 4.14 23.38 19.94
CA ALA A 220 3.32 24.52 19.49
C ALA A 220 4.09 25.85 19.31
N ASN A 221 5.13 26.10 20.12
CA ASN A 221 5.94 27.33 20.05
C ASN A 221 7.35 27.09 19.49
N ARG A 222 7.56 25.96 18.80
CA ARG A 222 8.87 25.59 18.23
C ARG A 222 8.82 25.54 16.73
N LYS A 223 9.84 26.10 16.07
CA LYS A 223 10.05 25.85 14.64
C LYS A 223 10.43 24.38 14.45
N HIS A 224 9.60 23.62 13.74
CA HIS A 224 9.86 22.21 13.56
C HIS A 224 9.41 21.69 12.19
N THR A 225 9.87 20.51 11.86
CA THR A 225 9.48 19.74 10.66
C THR A 225 9.40 18.27 11.03
N VAL A 226 8.41 17.56 10.53
CA VAL A 226 8.20 16.13 10.79
C VAL A 226 8.32 15.36 9.49
N PHE A 227 9.06 14.24 9.52
CA PHE A 227 9.18 13.29 8.42
C PHE A 227 8.66 11.92 8.86
N VAL A 228 7.83 11.31 8.00
CA VAL A 228 7.29 9.95 8.17
C VAL A 228 7.30 9.19 6.85
N GLY A 229 7.06 7.89 6.89
CA GLY A 229 6.89 6.99 5.74
C GLY A 229 5.55 6.25 5.76
N HIS A 230 5.61 4.90 5.66
CA HIS A 230 4.52 3.97 5.90
C HIS A 230 3.49 3.81 4.76
N ARG A 231 3.06 4.89 4.12
CA ARG A 231 1.96 4.82 3.15
C ARG A 231 2.42 4.68 1.69
N HIS A 232 3.71 4.69 1.47
CA HIS A 232 4.32 4.54 0.14
C HIS A 232 3.82 5.55 -0.89
N HIS A 233 3.33 6.70 -0.43
CA HIS A 233 3.05 7.86 -1.26
C HIS A 233 3.47 9.14 -0.56
N TYR A 234 3.92 10.09 -1.33
CA TYR A 234 4.35 11.40 -0.83
C TYR A 234 3.14 12.28 -0.59
N GLU A 235 3.11 12.98 0.56
CA GLU A 235 2.11 14.02 0.83
C GLU A 235 2.67 15.04 1.81
N ARG A 236 2.56 16.32 1.48
CA ARG A 236 2.91 17.43 2.36
C ARG A 236 1.67 17.92 3.12
N PHE A 237 1.81 18.07 4.40
CA PHE A 237 0.79 18.62 5.30
C PHE A 237 1.29 19.91 5.93
N GLU A 238 0.39 20.84 6.19
CA GLU A 238 0.64 22.01 7.00
C GLU A 238 -0.15 21.92 8.30
N ARG A 239 0.56 21.84 9.44
CA ARG A 239 -0.04 21.65 10.77
C ARG A 239 0.63 22.61 11.77
N ASN A 240 -0.18 23.38 12.50
CA ASN A 240 0.31 24.29 13.55
C ASN A 240 1.46 25.20 13.06
N ASN A 241 1.35 25.77 11.87
CA ASN A 241 2.36 26.58 11.19
C ASN A 241 3.71 25.86 10.95
N SER A 242 3.68 24.55 10.84
CA SER A 242 4.86 23.72 10.58
C SER A 242 4.58 22.73 9.47
N GLN A 243 5.66 22.29 8.78
CA GLN A 243 5.57 21.38 7.65
C GLN A 243 5.78 19.93 8.10
N TYR A 244 4.89 19.07 7.67
CA TYR A 244 4.93 17.63 7.90
C TYR A 244 4.98 16.92 6.56
N TYR A 245 5.87 15.97 6.41
CA TYR A 245 6.10 15.27 5.16
C TYR A 245 5.94 13.76 5.36
N MET A 246 4.96 13.20 4.68
CA MET A 246 4.85 11.76 4.48
C MET A 246 5.58 11.43 3.19
N LEU A 247 6.59 10.57 3.27
CA LEU A 247 7.47 10.25 2.17
C LEU A 247 6.95 9.05 1.38
N ALA A 248 7.26 9.00 0.09
CA ALA A 248 6.87 7.89 -0.77
C ALA A 248 7.70 6.63 -0.50
N THR A 249 8.60 6.23 -1.39
CA THR A 249 9.46 5.07 -1.17
C THR A 249 10.90 5.33 -1.62
N THR A 250 11.83 4.59 -1.01
CA THR A 250 13.18 4.40 -1.56
C THR A 250 13.36 2.92 -1.92
N GLY A 251 12.43 2.38 -2.74
CA GLY A 251 12.45 0.99 -3.21
C GLY A 251 11.33 0.10 -2.68
N GLY A 252 10.47 0.57 -1.78
CA GLY A 252 9.30 -0.16 -1.29
C GLY A 252 8.20 -0.35 -2.35
N GLY A 253 7.23 -1.20 -2.07
CA GLY A 253 6.11 -1.47 -2.96
C GLY A 253 5.26 -0.24 -3.22
N SER A 254 5.10 0.15 -4.48
CA SER A 254 4.26 1.27 -4.87
C SER A 254 3.72 1.05 -6.28
N PRO A 255 2.50 1.52 -6.60
CA PRO A 255 1.99 1.52 -7.97
C PRO A 255 2.79 2.37 -8.94
N LEU A 256 3.61 3.32 -8.44
CA LEU A 256 4.47 4.22 -9.22
C LEU A 256 3.73 4.95 -10.35
N ARG A 257 2.50 5.39 -10.09
CA ARG A 257 1.67 6.09 -11.09
C ARG A 257 2.14 7.52 -11.38
N GLY A 258 3.09 8.02 -10.59
CA GLY A 258 3.77 9.28 -10.86
C GLY A 258 3.59 10.36 -9.78
N PRO A 259 4.29 11.51 -9.96
CA PRO A 259 4.29 12.60 -9.00
C PRO A 259 2.91 13.16 -8.71
N GLN A 260 2.03 13.16 -9.70
CA GLN A 260 0.63 13.62 -9.60
C GLN A 260 -0.23 12.80 -8.61
N LEU A 261 0.30 11.69 -8.10
CA LEU A 261 -0.33 10.86 -7.08
C LEU A 261 0.58 10.63 -5.88
N GLY A 262 1.68 11.35 -5.82
CA GLY A 262 2.70 11.17 -4.79
C GLY A 262 3.43 9.83 -4.86
N GLU A 263 3.36 9.10 -5.97
CA GLU A 263 3.88 7.74 -6.09
C GLU A 263 5.14 7.70 -6.95
N PHE A 264 6.28 7.75 -6.31
CA PHE A 264 7.60 7.76 -6.95
C PHE A 264 8.69 7.28 -6.00
N ASP A 265 9.83 6.86 -6.56
CA ASP A 265 11.03 6.54 -5.79
C ASP A 265 11.88 7.78 -5.59
N HIS A 266 12.18 8.10 -4.34
CA HIS A 266 12.96 9.27 -3.99
C HIS A 266 13.75 9.11 -2.70
N PHE A 267 14.58 10.10 -2.44
CA PHE A 267 15.00 10.53 -1.12
C PHE A 267 14.88 12.07 -1.03
N VAL A 268 14.72 12.58 0.18
CA VAL A 268 14.61 14.03 0.39
C VAL A 268 15.97 14.61 0.68
N TRP A 269 16.35 15.64 -0.06
CA TRP A 269 17.49 16.49 0.23
C TRP A 269 17.04 17.68 1.05
N VAL A 270 17.64 17.88 2.21
CA VAL A 270 17.33 18.99 3.10
C VAL A 270 18.57 19.88 3.25
N THR A 271 18.46 21.15 2.89
CA THR A 271 19.47 22.18 3.18
C THR A 271 18.99 23.03 4.35
N MET A 272 19.68 22.94 5.49
CA MET A 272 19.38 23.76 6.64
C MET A 272 20.04 25.12 6.51
N THR A 273 19.21 26.17 6.45
CA THR A 273 19.63 27.56 6.37
C THR A 273 19.31 28.33 7.67
N ASP A 274 19.75 29.57 7.79
CA ASP A 274 19.40 30.43 8.94
C ASP A 274 17.91 30.80 8.98
N ARG A 275 17.19 30.68 7.84
CA ARG A 275 15.75 30.95 7.76
C ARG A 275 14.89 29.69 7.98
N GLY A 276 15.50 28.51 8.00
CA GLY A 276 14.84 27.23 8.10
C GLY A 276 15.27 26.27 7.00
N PRO A 277 14.68 25.07 6.93
CA PRO A 277 15.01 24.06 5.93
C PRO A 277 14.46 24.41 4.54
N ILE A 278 15.24 24.11 3.52
CA ILE A 278 14.85 24.08 2.12
C ILE A 278 14.90 22.61 1.68
N LEU A 279 13.83 22.10 1.13
CA LEU A 279 13.68 20.70 0.76
C LEU A 279 13.55 20.53 -0.76
N ALA A 280 14.11 19.43 -1.26
CA ALA A 280 13.88 18.96 -2.62
C ALA A 280 13.69 17.44 -2.63
N ASN A 281 12.70 16.95 -3.36
CA ASN A 281 12.52 15.52 -3.64
C ASN A 281 13.45 15.11 -4.79
N LEU A 282 14.51 14.39 -4.46
CA LEU A 282 15.45 13.87 -5.44
C LEU A 282 14.96 12.50 -5.90
N HIS A 283 14.21 12.50 -6.98
CA HIS A 283 13.79 11.28 -7.67
C HIS A 283 15.02 10.57 -8.27
N LEU A 284 14.95 9.26 -8.43
CA LEU A 284 16.07 8.54 -9.06
C LEU A 284 16.32 8.98 -10.51
N ASP A 285 15.33 9.56 -11.17
CA ASP A 285 15.38 10.07 -12.54
C ASP A 285 15.02 11.56 -12.69
N GLY A 286 14.89 12.32 -11.57
CA GLY A 286 14.52 13.73 -11.62
C GLY A 286 14.61 14.45 -10.28
N VAL A 287 14.12 15.67 -10.25
CA VAL A 287 13.99 16.50 -9.04
C VAL A 287 12.61 17.12 -9.00
N PHE A 288 11.91 16.97 -7.89
CA PHE A 288 10.60 17.56 -7.68
C PHE A 288 10.63 18.54 -6.51
N ASP A 289 9.74 19.52 -6.57
CA ASP A 289 9.49 20.45 -5.48
C ASP A 289 8.97 19.71 -4.23
N HIS A 290 9.20 20.30 -3.06
CA HIS A 290 8.68 19.76 -1.81
C HIS A 290 7.15 19.80 -1.72
N ASP A 291 6.47 20.56 -2.56
CA ASP A 291 5.01 20.67 -2.66
C ASP A 291 4.42 19.90 -3.85
N VAL A 292 5.16 18.92 -4.37
CA VAL A 292 4.76 18.13 -5.54
C VAL A 292 3.42 17.41 -5.35
N PHE A 293 3.06 17.06 -4.13
CA PHE A 293 1.75 16.50 -3.76
C PHE A 293 1.40 16.86 -2.31
N ASN A 294 0.15 17.32 -2.08
CA ASN A 294 -0.29 17.88 -0.80
C ASN A 294 -1.76 17.52 -0.48
N GLU A 295 -2.28 17.97 0.66
CA GLU A 295 -3.66 17.70 1.12
C GLU A 295 -4.73 18.20 0.13
N GLU A 296 -4.51 19.33 -0.54
CA GLU A 296 -5.45 19.86 -1.54
C GLU A 296 -5.54 18.90 -2.73
N LEU A 297 -4.40 18.45 -3.27
CA LEU A 297 -4.33 17.50 -4.38
C LEU A 297 -4.86 16.12 -3.98
N THR A 298 -4.61 15.67 -2.74
CA THR A 298 -5.20 14.43 -2.20
C THR A 298 -6.73 14.51 -2.19
N THR A 299 -7.28 15.59 -1.66
CA THR A 299 -8.73 15.82 -1.59
C THR A 299 -9.34 15.89 -2.98
N PHE A 300 -8.71 16.62 -3.89
CA PHE A 300 -9.13 16.74 -5.27
C PHE A 300 -9.15 15.38 -5.98
N THR A 301 -8.06 14.61 -5.87
CA THR A 301 -7.94 13.28 -6.49
C THR A 301 -9.01 12.31 -5.96
N ARG A 302 -9.22 12.30 -4.63
CA ARG A 302 -10.28 11.48 -4.00
C ARG A 302 -11.67 11.87 -4.49
N THR A 303 -11.93 13.17 -4.61
CA THR A 303 -13.20 13.68 -5.13
C THR A 303 -13.43 13.25 -6.56
N LEU A 304 -12.41 13.31 -7.43
CA LEU A 304 -12.50 12.83 -8.80
C LEU A 304 -12.78 11.33 -8.86
N TRP A 305 -12.08 10.52 -8.09
CA TRP A 305 -12.29 9.06 -8.06
C TRP A 305 -13.65 8.66 -7.45
N ALA A 306 -14.15 9.43 -6.47
CA ALA A 306 -15.49 9.22 -5.90
C ALA A 306 -16.61 9.68 -6.82
N SER A 307 -16.34 10.56 -7.78
CA SER A 307 -17.31 11.05 -8.73
C SER A 307 -17.55 10.04 -9.87
N ASP A 308 -18.77 9.99 -10.40
CA ASP A 308 -19.14 9.17 -11.56
C ASP A 308 -18.74 9.88 -12.88
N ILE A 309 -17.46 10.28 -12.95
CA ILE A 309 -16.96 11.14 -14.05
C ILE A 309 -16.87 10.37 -15.36
N ILE A 310 -16.43 9.10 -15.32
CA ILE A 310 -16.38 8.21 -16.49
C ILE A 310 -17.02 6.88 -16.13
N ARG A 311 -17.95 6.42 -16.95
CA ARG A 311 -18.51 5.08 -16.80
C ARG A 311 -18.82 4.43 -18.13
N ILE A 312 -18.86 3.10 -18.14
CA ILE A 312 -19.29 2.30 -19.28
C ILE A 312 -20.82 2.30 -19.30
N GLU A 313 -21.42 2.77 -20.41
CA GLU A 313 -22.88 2.81 -20.61
C GLU A 313 -23.44 1.49 -21.11
N ASN A 314 -22.71 0.81 -22.04
CA ASN A 314 -23.13 -0.47 -22.58
C ASN A 314 -21.94 -1.45 -22.56
N PRO A 315 -22.09 -2.61 -21.95
CA PRO A 315 -21.10 -3.67 -22.09
C PRO A 315 -21.15 -4.31 -23.47
N LEU A 316 -20.05 -4.92 -23.85
CA LEU A 316 -20.01 -5.79 -25.02
C LEU A 316 -20.59 -7.16 -24.68
N TYR A 317 -21.39 -7.75 -25.58
CA TYR A 317 -21.96 -9.06 -25.38
C TYR A 317 -21.59 -10.04 -26.48
N VAL A 318 -21.42 -11.30 -26.08
CA VAL A 318 -21.23 -12.43 -26.99
C VAL A 318 -22.61 -12.94 -27.42
N ASN A 319 -22.80 -13.16 -28.70
CA ASN A 319 -23.94 -13.90 -29.22
C ASN A 319 -23.60 -15.41 -29.38
N SER A 320 -24.56 -16.21 -29.85
CA SER A 320 -24.37 -17.64 -30.06
C SER A 320 -23.27 -18.00 -31.07
N ALA A 321 -22.92 -17.09 -31.97
CA ALA A 321 -21.85 -17.27 -32.95
C ALA A 321 -20.47 -16.76 -32.46
N GLY A 322 -20.36 -16.36 -31.21
CA GLY A 322 -19.17 -15.75 -30.62
C GLY A 322 -19.11 -14.23 -30.79
N PHE A 323 -17.99 -13.63 -30.41
CA PHE A 323 -17.77 -12.18 -30.54
C PHE A 323 -16.92 -11.88 -31.79
N LYS A 324 -17.40 -11.00 -32.64
CA LYS A 324 -16.64 -10.53 -33.82
C LYS A 324 -16.30 -9.06 -33.75
N HIS A 325 -17.30 -8.21 -33.54
CA HIS A 325 -17.17 -6.76 -33.48
C HIS A 325 -18.34 -6.15 -32.74
N ASP A 326 -18.09 -5.15 -31.92
CA ASP A 326 -19.09 -4.26 -31.33
C ASP A 326 -18.36 -3.01 -30.79
N SER A 327 -19.14 -2.02 -30.30
CA SER A 327 -18.61 -0.78 -29.74
C SER A 327 -19.05 -0.63 -28.29
N VAL A 328 -18.09 -0.34 -27.41
CA VAL A 328 -18.40 0.09 -26.04
C VAL A 328 -18.52 1.61 -26.02
N ARG A 329 -19.52 2.11 -25.33
CA ARG A 329 -19.75 3.55 -25.15
C ARG A 329 -19.42 3.94 -23.71
N PHE A 330 -18.55 4.92 -23.57
CA PHE A 330 -18.24 5.59 -22.31
C PHE A 330 -19.08 6.86 -22.19
N ARG A 331 -19.64 7.09 -21.03
CA ARG A 331 -20.25 8.35 -20.63
C ARG A 331 -19.26 9.11 -19.79
N ILE A 332 -18.94 10.33 -20.20
CA ILE A 332 -18.11 11.27 -19.45
C ILE A 332 -19.01 12.38 -18.91
N ASN A 333 -19.07 12.52 -17.59
CA ASN A 333 -19.96 13.44 -16.91
C ASN A 333 -19.14 14.51 -16.19
N ASN A 334 -19.16 15.73 -16.71
CA ASN A 334 -18.52 16.87 -16.06
C ASN A 334 -19.53 17.59 -15.15
N ASN A 335 -19.41 17.39 -13.84
CA ASN A 335 -20.22 18.06 -12.81
C ASN A 335 -19.52 19.30 -12.21
N PHE A 336 -18.39 19.73 -12.78
CA PHE A 336 -17.67 20.92 -12.34
C PHE A 336 -18.15 22.16 -13.11
N ASP A 337 -17.96 23.31 -12.48
CA ASP A 337 -18.24 24.62 -13.10
C ASP A 337 -17.15 25.07 -14.10
N VAL A 338 -16.12 24.25 -14.29
CA VAL A 338 -15.01 24.46 -15.21
C VAL A 338 -14.89 23.29 -16.20
N PRO A 339 -14.28 23.49 -17.39
CA PRO A 339 -14.09 22.41 -18.33
C PRO A 339 -13.17 21.32 -17.78
N ILE A 340 -13.38 20.07 -18.19
CA ILE A 340 -12.43 18.98 -17.96
C ILE A 340 -11.81 18.54 -19.29
N LYS A 341 -10.51 18.25 -19.25
CA LYS A 341 -9.78 17.64 -20.35
C LYS A 341 -9.65 16.15 -20.10
N VAL A 342 -9.94 15.35 -21.08
CA VAL A 342 -9.92 13.88 -20.97
C VAL A 342 -9.06 13.30 -22.07
N LYS A 343 -8.15 12.39 -21.70
CA LYS A 343 -7.39 11.55 -22.64
C LYS A 343 -7.77 10.10 -22.39
N MET A 344 -8.06 9.35 -23.44
CA MET A 344 -8.41 7.94 -23.36
C MET A 344 -7.60 7.13 -24.36
N SER A 345 -7.03 6.02 -23.92
CA SER A 345 -6.25 5.13 -24.79
C SER A 345 -6.47 3.67 -24.41
N PRO A 346 -6.88 2.82 -25.37
CA PRO A 346 -6.88 1.39 -25.17
C PRO A 346 -5.44 0.84 -25.20
N ALA A 347 -5.11 -0.03 -24.26
CA ALA A 347 -3.84 -0.73 -24.29
C ALA A 347 -3.84 -1.82 -25.39
N PHE A 348 -2.66 -2.19 -25.85
CA PHE A 348 -2.52 -3.28 -26.80
C PHE A 348 -3.12 -4.59 -26.24
N SER A 349 -3.86 -5.29 -27.06
CA SER A 349 -4.41 -6.62 -26.77
C SER A 349 -4.09 -7.60 -27.91
N TRP A 350 -3.70 -8.83 -27.54
CA TRP A 350 -3.52 -9.93 -28.47
C TRP A 350 -4.85 -10.47 -29.00
N ASP A 351 -5.92 -10.36 -28.22
CA ASP A 351 -7.23 -10.91 -28.53
C ASP A 351 -8.11 -9.93 -29.32
N PHE A 352 -7.92 -8.62 -29.10
CA PHE A 352 -8.74 -7.58 -29.71
C PHE A 352 -7.92 -6.48 -30.38
N LYS A 353 -8.46 -5.94 -31.46
CA LYS A 353 -8.13 -4.60 -31.95
C LYS A 353 -9.15 -3.64 -31.39
N SER A 354 -8.70 -2.57 -30.75
CA SER A 354 -9.55 -1.54 -30.18
C SER A 354 -9.06 -0.16 -30.60
N ASP A 355 -9.99 0.76 -30.84
CA ASP A 355 -9.70 2.10 -31.31
C ASP A 355 -10.70 3.12 -30.75
N ILE A 356 -10.21 4.33 -30.46
CA ILE A 356 -11.00 5.51 -30.08
C ILE A 356 -10.68 6.61 -31.08
N ALA A 357 -11.66 7.02 -31.87
CA ALA A 357 -11.45 7.96 -32.96
C ALA A 357 -10.90 9.33 -32.52
N ASN A 358 -11.33 9.82 -31.35
CA ASN A 358 -10.86 11.07 -30.75
C ASN A 358 -10.39 10.79 -29.32
N PRO A 359 -9.13 10.41 -29.12
CA PRO A 359 -8.63 9.99 -27.83
C PRO A 359 -8.41 11.14 -26.83
N GLU A 360 -8.37 12.39 -27.29
CA GLU A 360 -8.20 13.56 -26.44
C GLU A 360 -9.28 14.60 -26.76
N PHE A 361 -9.98 15.09 -25.73
CA PHE A 361 -11.09 16.01 -25.89
C PHE A 361 -11.39 16.78 -24.59
N THR A 362 -12.11 17.90 -24.74
CA THR A 362 -12.64 18.68 -23.62
C THR A 362 -14.14 18.42 -23.45
N VAL A 363 -14.59 18.37 -22.21
CA VAL A 363 -16.01 18.32 -21.84
C VAL A 363 -16.36 19.64 -21.13
N PRO A 364 -17.31 20.42 -21.67
CA PRO A 364 -17.71 21.70 -21.06
C PRO A 364 -18.24 21.54 -19.62
N PRO A 365 -18.29 22.63 -18.84
CA PRO A 365 -18.91 22.63 -17.52
C PRO A 365 -20.34 22.06 -17.53
N ASN A 366 -20.70 21.34 -16.48
CA ASN A 366 -22.06 20.83 -16.25
C ASN A 366 -22.66 20.10 -17.46
N SER A 367 -21.85 19.33 -18.18
CA SER A 367 -22.27 18.65 -19.41
C SER A 367 -21.82 17.18 -19.46
N VAL A 368 -22.45 16.45 -20.37
CA VAL A 368 -22.18 15.03 -20.62
C VAL A 368 -21.66 14.85 -22.05
N LYS A 369 -20.62 14.05 -22.20
CA LYS A 369 -20.10 13.62 -23.51
C LYS A 369 -20.07 12.09 -23.58
N PHE A 370 -20.40 11.56 -24.74
CA PHE A 370 -20.27 10.14 -25.04
C PHE A 370 -19.09 9.90 -25.97
N VAL A 371 -18.31 8.88 -25.66
CA VAL A 371 -17.17 8.43 -26.48
C VAL A 371 -17.33 6.95 -26.75
N SER A 372 -17.18 6.55 -27.99
CA SER A 372 -17.25 5.15 -28.39
C SER A 372 -15.86 4.59 -28.67
N MET A 373 -15.62 3.37 -28.25
CA MET A 373 -14.45 2.58 -28.57
C MET A 373 -14.90 1.35 -29.34
N ASP A 374 -14.38 1.19 -30.54
CA ASP A 374 -14.60 0.00 -31.35
C ASP A 374 -13.72 -1.14 -30.88
N VAL A 375 -14.29 -2.33 -30.78
CA VAL A 375 -13.61 -3.56 -30.37
C VAL A 375 -13.86 -4.66 -31.39
N VAL A 376 -12.79 -5.15 -31.99
CA VAL A 376 -12.83 -6.19 -33.04
C VAL A 376 -11.98 -7.37 -32.59
N ALA A 377 -12.54 -8.56 -32.61
CA ALA A 377 -11.79 -9.78 -32.31
C ALA A 377 -10.71 -10.04 -33.35
N ARG A 378 -9.48 -10.32 -32.89
CA ARG A 378 -8.36 -10.69 -33.78
C ARG A 378 -8.39 -12.18 -34.13
N ASN A 379 -8.85 -13.00 -33.16
CA ASN A 379 -8.92 -14.46 -33.28
C ASN A 379 -10.25 -14.95 -32.73
N GLN A 380 -10.70 -16.09 -33.23
CA GLN A 380 -11.83 -16.81 -32.61
C GLN A 380 -11.29 -17.65 -31.46
N LYS A 381 -11.52 -17.19 -30.24
CA LYS A 381 -11.22 -17.91 -29.00
C LYS A 381 -12.49 -18.06 -28.18
N GLU A 382 -12.50 -19.05 -27.31
CA GLU A 382 -13.52 -19.13 -26.26
C GLU A 382 -13.49 -17.83 -25.45
N ILE A 383 -14.64 -17.24 -25.24
CA ILE A 383 -14.73 -15.89 -24.65
C ILE A 383 -14.19 -15.87 -23.21
N GLU A 384 -14.30 -16.98 -22.52
CA GLU A 384 -13.81 -17.16 -21.15
C GLU A 384 -12.28 -17.19 -21.07
N SER A 385 -11.60 -17.41 -22.22
CA SER A 385 -10.12 -17.42 -22.31
C SER A 385 -9.52 -16.09 -22.78
N VAL A 386 -10.33 -15.10 -23.19
CA VAL A 386 -9.82 -13.81 -23.65
C VAL A 386 -9.56 -12.86 -22.48
N LYS A 387 -8.51 -12.07 -22.63
CA LYS A 387 -8.18 -11.01 -21.66
C LYS A 387 -8.85 -9.69 -22.04
N ALA A 388 -9.35 -8.97 -21.03
CA ALA A 388 -9.90 -7.64 -21.25
C ALA A 388 -8.91 -6.68 -21.90
N VAL A 389 -9.43 -5.77 -22.70
CA VAL A 389 -8.71 -4.57 -23.11
C VAL A 389 -8.67 -3.61 -21.94
N LYS A 390 -7.49 -3.25 -21.49
CA LYS A 390 -7.32 -2.16 -20.54
C LYS A 390 -7.46 -0.84 -21.26
N VAL A 391 -8.36 0.01 -20.79
CA VAL A 391 -8.52 1.38 -21.28
C VAL A 391 -8.04 2.31 -20.19
N LYS A 392 -7.00 3.06 -20.48
CA LYS A 392 -6.52 4.13 -19.62
C LYS A 392 -7.25 5.42 -19.98
N ALA A 393 -7.71 6.13 -18.97
CA ALA A 393 -8.20 7.48 -19.13
C ALA A 393 -7.50 8.40 -18.13
N GLU A 394 -7.24 9.62 -18.53
CA GLU A 394 -6.64 10.67 -17.71
C GLU A 394 -7.58 11.87 -17.75
N VAL A 395 -7.95 12.38 -16.58
CA VAL A 395 -8.87 13.52 -16.44
C VAL A 395 -8.15 14.65 -15.73
N ALA A 396 -8.14 15.83 -16.35
CA ALA A 396 -7.69 17.07 -15.72
C ALA A 396 -8.83 18.08 -15.67
N VAL A 397 -8.96 18.75 -14.54
CA VAL A 397 -9.84 19.92 -14.40
C VAL A 397 -9.04 21.14 -14.85
N GLN A 398 -9.58 21.92 -15.78
CA GLN A 398 -8.91 23.10 -16.33
C GLN A 398 -9.23 24.33 -15.48
N GLU A 399 -8.28 24.75 -14.67
CA GLU A 399 -8.35 26.00 -13.90
C GLU A 399 -7.36 27.03 -14.46
N GLU A 400 -7.81 28.27 -14.61
CA GLU A 400 -6.97 29.35 -15.14
C GLU A 400 -5.77 29.61 -14.22
N GLY A 401 -4.56 29.65 -14.82
CA GLY A 401 -3.30 29.91 -14.11
C GLY A 401 -2.72 28.73 -13.33
N LYS A 402 -3.34 27.56 -13.35
CA LYS A 402 -2.79 26.34 -12.75
C LYS A 402 -2.23 25.40 -13.83
N SER A 403 -1.21 24.64 -13.49
CA SER A 403 -0.70 23.55 -14.34
C SER A 403 -1.72 22.43 -14.45
N GLU A 404 -1.81 21.78 -15.61
CA GLU A 404 -2.68 20.63 -15.80
C GLU A 404 -2.25 19.48 -14.89
N PHE A 405 -3.18 19.00 -14.09
CA PHE A 405 -3.00 17.85 -13.22
C PHE A 405 -3.95 16.73 -13.65
N PHE A 406 -3.39 15.66 -14.20
CA PHE A 406 -4.17 14.54 -14.72
C PHE A 406 -4.33 13.43 -13.67
N VAL A 407 -5.56 13.10 -13.35
CA VAL A 407 -5.92 11.96 -12.50
C VAL A 407 -6.19 10.74 -13.38
N PRO A 408 -5.48 9.62 -13.17
CA PRO A 408 -5.65 8.43 -13.98
C PRO A 408 -6.86 7.59 -13.56
N PHE A 409 -7.50 7.00 -14.57
CA PHE A 409 -8.54 5.99 -14.43
C PHE A 409 -8.19 4.78 -15.29
N GLU A 410 -8.63 3.60 -14.91
CA GLU A 410 -8.43 2.38 -15.68
C GLU A 410 -9.73 1.58 -15.75
N PHE A 411 -10.05 1.09 -16.93
CA PHE A 411 -11.24 0.28 -17.21
C PHE A 411 -10.81 -1.03 -17.86
N ASN A 412 -11.51 -2.12 -17.54
CA ASN A 412 -11.36 -3.38 -18.23
C ASN A 412 -12.58 -3.60 -19.12
N VAL A 413 -12.37 -3.75 -20.43
CA VAL A 413 -13.40 -3.97 -21.41
C VAL A 413 -13.22 -5.33 -22.05
N ALA A 414 -14.19 -6.21 -21.86
CA ALA A 414 -14.25 -7.51 -22.53
C ALA A 414 -15.69 -7.82 -22.92
N PRO A 415 -15.89 -8.61 -24.00
CA PRO A 415 -17.19 -9.18 -24.30
C PRO A 415 -17.65 -10.11 -23.17
N LEU A 416 -18.88 -9.95 -22.73
CA LEU A 416 -19.48 -10.75 -21.65
C LEU A 416 -20.51 -11.72 -22.20
N ARG A 417 -20.51 -12.95 -21.69
CA ARG A 417 -21.60 -13.89 -21.94
C ARG A 417 -22.77 -13.58 -21.01
N LYS A 418 -23.98 -13.58 -21.56
CA LYS A 418 -25.19 -13.54 -20.77
C LYS A 418 -25.54 -14.94 -20.28
N TYR A 419 -25.79 -15.06 -19.01
CA TYR A 419 -26.23 -16.28 -18.37
C TYR A 419 -27.66 -16.13 -17.88
N GLU A 420 -28.45 -17.21 -17.96
CA GLU A 420 -29.79 -17.23 -17.39
C GLU A 420 -29.70 -17.51 -15.89
N LEU A 421 -30.30 -16.62 -15.07
CA LEU A 421 -30.48 -16.85 -13.64
C LEU A 421 -31.78 -17.65 -13.42
N LYS A 422 -31.68 -18.99 -13.44
CA LYS A 422 -32.80 -19.88 -13.32
C LYS A 422 -33.41 -19.88 -11.92
N LYS A 423 -34.73 -20.03 -11.85
CA LYS A 423 -35.41 -20.28 -10.60
C LYS A 423 -35.04 -21.66 -10.06
N ALA A 424 -34.85 -21.79 -8.76
CA ALA A 424 -34.56 -23.07 -8.12
C ALA A 424 -35.70 -24.07 -8.36
N ALA A 425 -35.36 -25.28 -8.76
CA ALA A 425 -36.32 -26.35 -9.02
C ALA A 425 -36.91 -26.92 -7.73
N SER A 426 -36.19 -26.85 -6.63
CA SER A 426 -36.56 -27.28 -5.28
C SER A 426 -36.10 -26.24 -4.25
N SER A 427 -36.58 -26.36 -3.02
CA SER A 427 -36.07 -25.52 -1.90
C SER A 427 -34.61 -25.89 -1.62
N ILE A 428 -33.73 -24.89 -1.64
CA ILE A 428 -32.34 -25.03 -1.25
C ILE A 428 -32.22 -24.85 0.25
N LYS A 429 -31.56 -25.79 0.92
CA LYS A 429 -31.22 -25.70 2.34
C LYS A 429 -29.73 -25.46 2.47
N VAL A 430 -29.35 -24.39 3.11
CA VAL A 430 -27.94 -24.03 3.29
C VAL A 430 -27.31 -24.90 4.41
N ASP A 431 -26.95 -26.12 4.06
CA ASP A 431 -26.35 -27.08 5.00
C ASP A 431 -24.92 -27.54 4.57
N GLY A 432 -24.44 -27.06 3.44
CA GLY A 432 -23.14 -27.36 2.86
C GLY A 432 -23.18 -28.60 1.94
N SER A 433 -24.35 -29.25 1.79
CA SER A 433 -24.56 -30.38 0.86
C SER A 433 -25.15 -29.85 -0.44
N LEU A 434 -24.66 -30.32 -1.56
CA LEU A 434 -25.14 -29.90 -2.89
C LEU A 434 -26.21 -30.89 -3.47
N ASN A 435 -26.86 -31.68 -2.60
CA ASN A 435 -27.79 -32.71 -3.04
C ASN A 435 -29.08 -32.16 -3.69
N GLU A 436 -29.51 -30.95 -3.30
CA GLU A 436 -30.68 -30.27 -3.84
C GLU A 436 -30.42 -29.54 -5.16
N TRP A 437 -29.15 -29.42 -5.56
CA TRP A 437 -28.75 -28.75 -6.80
C TRP A 437 -28.97 -29.68 -8.00
N ALA A 438 -29.82 -29.29 -8.91
CA ALA A 438 -30.07 -30.05 -10.15
C ALA A 438 -28.82 -30.13 -11.03
N SER A 439 -27.98 -29.11 -11.02
CA SER A 439 -26.68 -29.09 -11.69
C SER A 439 -25.81 -27.93 -11.18
N LEU A 440 -24.47 -28.06 -11.36
CA LEU A 440 -23.47 -27.01 -11.24
C LEU A 440 -22.86 -26.77 -12.62
N PRO A 441 -23.50 -25.93 -13.46
CA PRO A 441 -23.17 -25.88 -14.89
C PRO A 441 -21.85 -25.19 -15.21
N TYR A 442 -21.33 -24.34 -14.28
CA TYR A 442 -20.16 -23.49 -14.56
C TYR A 442 -18.90 -24.16 -14.03
N THR A 443 -17.90 -24.34 -14.91
CA THR A 443 -16.63 -24.99 -14.60
C THR A 443 -15.65 -23.95 -14.02
N LEU A 444 -14.89 -24.36 -13.01
CA LEU A 444 -13.75 -23.63 -12.45
C LEU A 444 -12.49 -24.39 -12.86
N ALA A 445 -11.52 -23.71 -13.45
CA ALA A 445 -10.28 -24.32 -13.95
C ALA A 445 -9.23 -24.48 -12.82
N THR A 446 -9.63 -25.15 -11.73
CA THR A 446 -8.72 -25.51 -10.62
C THR A 446 -7.70 -26.57 -11.07
N PRO A 447 -6.56 -26.73 -10.37
CA PRO A 447 -5.56 -27.76 -10.67
C PRO A 447 -6.18 -29.17 -10.76
N GLU A 448 -7.03 -29.54 -9.82
CA GLU A 448 -7.85 -30.75 -9.91
C GLU A 448 -9.09 -30.51 -10.75
N GLU A 449 -9.26 -31.36 -11.78
CA GLU A 449 -10.40 -31.26 -12.67
C GLU A 449 -11.74 -31.53 -11.97
N GLY A 450 -12.79 -30.90 -12.45
CA GLY A 450 -14.17 -31.15 -12.01
C GLY A 450 -14.74 -30.18 -11.00
N SER A 451 -13.98 -29.16 -10.59
CA SER A 451 -14.51 -28.06 -9.77
C SER A 451 -15.57 -27.27 -10.53
N ARG A 452 -16.72 -27.01 -9.90
CA ARG A 452 -17.88 -26.39 -10.53
C ARG A 452 -18.69 -25.55 -9.57
N PHE A 453 -19.49 -24.63 -10.11
CA PHE A 453 -20.50 -23.93 -9.34
C PHE A 453 -21.81 -23.78 -10.11
N GLY A 454 -22.86 -23.48 -9.36
CA GLY A 454 -24.17 -23.11 -9.87
C GLY A 454 -24.71 -21.88 -9.18
N VAL A 455 -25.59 -21.16 -9.86
CA VAL A 455 -26.34 -20.05 -9.30
C VAL A 455 -27.81 -20.20 -9.65
N THR A 456 -28.69 -19.95 -8.67
CA THR A 456 -30.14 -20.04 -8.84
C THR A 456 -30.83 -19.05 -7.89
N HIS A 457 -32.15 -18.85 -7.99
CA HIS A 457 -32.89 -17.98 -7.09
C HIS A 457 -34.27 -18.53 -6.76
N ASP A 458 -34.81 -18.07 -5.65
CA ASP A 458 -36.24 -18.21 -5.35
C ASP A 458 -36.89 -16.80 -5.11
N SER A 459 -37.93 -16.73 -4.31
CA SER A 459 -38.57 -15.46 -3.95
C SER A 459 -37.86 -14.67 -2.85
N LYS A 460 -36.88 -15.29 -2.15
CA LYS A 460 -36.21 -14.72 -0.97
C LYS A 460 -34.69 -14.56 -1.16
N PHE A 461 -34.08 -15.52 -1.86
CA PHE A 461 -32.62 -15.60 -1.95
C PHE A 461 -32.14 -15.83 -3.37
N ILE A 462 -30.91 -15.38 -3.63
CA ILE A 462 -30.05 -15.85 -4.69
C ILE A 462 -29.10 -16.85 -4.05
N TYR A 463 -28.98 -18.05 -4.61
CA TYR A 463 -28.16 -19.13 -4.07
C TYR A 463 -26.95 -19.38 -4.93
N LEU A 464 -25.83 -19.67 -4.27
CA LEU A 464 -24.60 -20.17 -4.87
C LEU A 464 -24.26 -21.53 -4.28
N GLY A 465 -24.09 -22.55 -5.13
CA GLY A 465 -23.55 -23.84 -4.75
C GLY A 465 -22.21 -24.04 -5.46
N ILE A 466 -21.16 -24.37 -4.72
CA ILE A 466 -19.80 -24.46 -5.26
C ILE A 466 -19.17 -25.76 -4.77
N GLN A 467 -18.74 -26.64 -5.70
CA GLN A 467 -17.90 -27.80 -5.41
C GLN A 467 -16.49 -27.51 -5.90
N VAL A 468 -15.52 -27.59 -5.02
CA VAL A 468 -14.09 -27.55 -5.35
C VAL A 468 -13.55 -28.98 -5.17
N ASN A 469 -12.93 -29.49 -6.21
CA ASN A 469 -12.14 -30.72 -6.12
C ASN A 469 -10.73 -30.32 -5.71
N ASP A 470 -10.22 -31.01 -4.70
CA ASP A 470 -8.95 -30.70 -4.06
C ASP A 470 -8.48 -31.91 -3.25
N THR A 471 -7.25 -32.31 -3.47
CA THR A 471 -6.66 -33.50 -2.83
C THR A 471 -5.96 -33.20 -1.52
N GLU A 472 -5.58 -31.93 -1.27
CA GLU A 472 -4.87 -31.46 -0.06
C GLU A 472 -5.52 -30.22 0.54
N VAL A 473 -6.69 -30.34 1.15
CA VAL A 473 -7.44 -29.19 1.69
C VAL A 473 -6.73 -28.55 2.89
N ILE A 474 -6.14 -27.40 2.69
CA ILE A 474 -5.43 -26.60 3.70
C ILE A 474 -6.33 -25.50 4.23
N ASN A 475 -6.60 -25.51 5.54
CA ASN A 475 -7.43 -24.53 6.22
C ASN A 475 -6.88 -24.17 7.61
N GLY A 476 -7.45 -23.14 8.26
CA GLY A 476 -7.18 -22.82 9.67
C GLY A 476 -6.25 -21.63 9.94
N ALA A 477 -5.76 -20.95 8.91
CA ALA A 477 -5.01 -19.70 9.08
C ALA A 477 -5.97 -18.49 9.04
N ALA A 478 -6.58 -18.15 10.15
CA ALA A 478 -7.68 -17.16 10.24
C ALA A 478 -7.39 -15.76 9.69
N ASP A 479 -6.12 -15.41 9.44
CA ASP A 479 -5.67 -14.07 9.06
C ASP A 479 -4.88 -14.00 7.74
N ALA A 480 -4.67 -15.13 7.04
CA ALA A 480 -3.79 -15.18 5.88
C ALA A 480 -4.42 -15.91 4.69
N THR A 481 -5.05 -15.17 3.80
CA THR A 481 -5.58 -15.68 2.53
C THR A 481 -4.54 -16.39 1.67
N SER A 482 -3.25 -16.00 1.76
CA SER A 482 -2.17 -16.60 0.98
C SER A 482 -1.68 -17.96 1.48
N ARG A 483 -2.15 -18.41 2.66
CA ARG A 483 -1.64 -19.63 3.33
C ARG A 483 -2.64 -20.78 3.39
N GLN A 484 -3.80 -20.66 2.76
CA GLN A 484 -4.87 -21.63 2.85
C GLN A 484 -5.75 -21.61 1.62
N ASP A 485 -6.56 -22.67 1.46
CA ASP A 485 -7.61 -22.72 0.47
C ASP A 485 -8.73 -21.79 0.82
N PHE A 486 -9.32 -21.20 -0.21
CA PHE A 486 -10.52 -20.42 -0.04
C PHE A 486 -11.40 -20.40 -1.29
N VAL A 487 -12.67 -20.15 -1.07
CA VAL A 487 -13.61 -19.72 -2.08
C VAL A 487 -14.03 -18.29 -1.78
N GLY A 488 -14.16 -17.49 -2.81
CA GLY A 488 -14.74 -16.17 -2.71
C GLY A 488 -15.64 -15.84 -3.88
N PHE A 489 -16.45 -14.82 -3.73
CA PHE A 489 -17.19 -14.23 -4.84
C PHE A 489 -17.27 -12.72 -4.72
N ALA A 490 -17.43 -12.07 -5.87
CA ALA A 490 -17.88 -10.69 -5.96
C ALA A 490 -19.25 -10.68 -6.66
N LEU A 491 -20.22 -9.97 -6.07
CA LEU A 491 -21.56 -9.82 -6.61
C LEU A 491 -21.98 -8.38 -6.59
N ASP A 492 -22.46 -7.87 -7.72
CA ASP A 492 -23.02 -6.54 -7.86
C ASP A 492 -24.43 -6.64 -8.45
N GLY A 493 -25.39 -6.01 -7.76
CA GLY A 493 -26.79 -5.92 -8.18
C GLY A 493 -27.14 -4.69 -9.00
N GLN A 494 -26.18 -3.86 -9.38
CA GLN A 494 -26.47 -2.65 -10.15
C GLN A 494 -26.82 -2.99 -11.60
N ALA A 495 -27.78 -2.29 -12.18
CA ALA A 495 -28.22 -2.52 -13.56
C ALA A 495 -27.11 -2.16 -14.58
N LEU A 496 -26.34 -1.11 -14.31
CA LEU A 496 -25.26 -0.63 -15.19
C LEU A 496 -23.89 -1.07 -14.68
N ILE A 497 -22.97 -1.30 -15.60
CA ILE A 497 -21.58 -1.52 -15.28
C ILE A 497 -20.96 -0.19 -14.87
N LYS A 498 -20.43 -0.13 -13.65
CA LYS A 498 -19.69 1.01 -13.17
C LYS A 498 -18.19 0.86 -13.42
N SER A 499 -17.49 2.00 -13.46
CA SER A 499 -16.06 2.01 -13.67
C SER A 499 -15.31 1.55 -12.42
N ILE A 500 -14.09 1.07 -12.62
CA ILE A 500 -13.16 0.74 -11.54
C ILE A 500 -12.79 1.97 -10.70
N SER A 501 -12.97 3.18 -11.24
CA SER A 501 -12.70 4.44 -10.55
C SER A 501 -13.63 4.74 -9.38
N GLU A 502 -14.72 3.99 -9.23
CA GLU A 502 -15.58 4.08 -8.05
C GLU A 502 -14.95 3.57 -6.75
N LYS A 503 -13.64 3.55 -6.66
CA LYS A 503 -12.88 3.26 -5.43
C LYS A 503 -13.04 4.29 -4.31
N GLY A 504 -13.85 5.31 -4.47
CA GLY A 504 -14.22 6.19 -3.37
C GLY A 504 -15.14 5.49 -2.37
N GLU A 505 -15.42 6.12 -1.24
CA GLU A 505 -16.29 5.62 -0.16
C GLU A 505 -17.67 5.11 -0.61
N GLY A 506 -18.09 5.41 -1.83
CA GLY A 506 -19.35 4.98 -2.43
C GLY A 506 -19.31 3.69 -3.25
N GLY A 507 -18.20 3.35 -3.89
CA GLY A 507 -18.13 2.27 -4.89
C GLY A 507 -18.27 0.88 -4.30
N TYR A 508 -17.75 0.65 -3.11
CA TYR A 508 -17.85 -0.63 -2.39
C TYR A 508 -19.18 -0.84 -1.66
N LYS A 509 -19.90 0.21 -1.36
CA LYS A 509 -21.14 0.12 -0.58
C LYS A 509 -22.21 -0.72 -1.25
N ASN A 510 -22.09 -0.95 -2.56
CA ASN A 510 -23.11 -1.61 -3.36
C ASN A 510 -22.71 -3.01 -3.85
N SER A 511 -21.45 -3.43 -3.70
CA SER A 511 -20.98 -4.76 -4.11
C SER A 511 -20.75 -5.64 -2.88
N LEU A 512 -21.26 -6.88 -2.93
CA LEU A 512 -20.91 -7.89 -1.93
C LEU A 512 -19.61 -8.56 -2.33
N TYR A 513 -18.71 -8.69 -1.37
CA TYR A 513 -17.50 -9.46 -1.51
C TYR A 513 -17.39 -10.44 -0.35
N PHE A 514 -17.19 -11.72 -0.68
CA PHE A 514 -17.12 -12.79 0.29
C PHE A 514 -15.89 -13.64 0.06
N ILE A 515 -15.21 -14.03 1.14
CA ILE A 515 -14.12 -15.00 1.14
C ILE A 515 -14.27 -15.91 2.36
N ALA A 516 -14.19 -17.23 2.14
CA ALA A 516 -14.17 -18.19 3.24
C ALA A 516 -13.31 -19.41 2.89
N SER A 517 -12.66 -19.96 3.91
CA SER A 517 -11.89 -21.20 3.83
C SER A 517 -12.77 -22.40 4.16
N PRO A 518 -12.44 -23.61 3.69
CA PRO A 518 -13.14 -24.84 4.07
C PRO A 518 -13.18 -25.01 5.60
N ALA A 519 -14.30 -25.48 6.15
CA ALA A 519 -14.47 -25.73 7.57
C ALA A 519 -14.76 -27.21 7.85
N ASP A 520 -14.17 -27.75 8.92
CA ASP A 520 -14.33 -29.16 9.27
C ASP A 520 -15.56 -29.42 10.14
N LYS A 521 -15.75 -28.61 11.20
CA LYS A 521 -16.76 -28.90 12.24
C LYS A 521 -17.87 -27.85 12.35
N THR A 522 -17.52 -26.59 12.32
CA THR A 522 -18.51 -25.50 12.48
C THR A 522 -19.29 -25.22 11.19
N GLY A 523 -18.76 -25.67 10.05
CA GLY A 523 -19.31 -25.37 8.73
C GLY A 523 -19.12 -23.90 8.31
N LYS A 524 -18.38 -23.12 9.09
CA LYS A 524 -18.07 -21.72 8.78
C LYS A 524 -16.63 -21.39 9.17
N ASN A 525 -15.89 -20.81 8.26
CA ASN A 525 -14.54 -20.35 8.47
C ASN A 525 -14.28 -19.12 7.57
N SER A 526 -14.69 -17.93 8.00
CA SER A 526 -14.43 -16.67 7.28
C SER A 526 -12.96 -16.25 7.35
N ILE A 527 -12.47 -15.64 6.30
CA ILE A 527 -11.11 -15.16 6.17
C ILE A 527 -11.12 -13.65 6.02
N GLY A 528 -10.39 -12.95 6.89
CA GLY A 528 -10.24 -11.51 6.85
C GLY A 528 -11.50 -10.75 7.29
N ASP A 529 -11.50 -9.45 7.03
CA ASP A 529 -12.65 -8.58 7.32
C ASP A 529 -13.65 -8.64 6.16
N LEU A 530 -14.74 -9.36 6.36
CA LEU A 530 -15.86 -9.47 5.41
C LEU A 530 -16.87 -8.31 5.58
N GLY A 531 -16.68 -7.46 6.60
CA GLY A 531 -17.58 -6.38 6.92
C GLY A 531 -19.02 -6.88 7.18
N ASP A 532 -20.00 -6.09 6.74
CA ASP A 532 -21.41 -6.45 6.91
C ASP A 532 -21.89 -7.60 6.00
N ALA A 533 -21.08 -8.02 5.01
CA ALA A 533 -21.45 -9.11 4.10
C ALA A 533 -21.68 -10.44 4.85
N GLU A 534 -20.84 -10.77 5.82
CA GLU A 534 -21.00 -11.98 6.61
C GLU A 534 -22.31 -12.01 7.40
N LYS A 535 -22.75 -10.86 7.91
CA LYS A 535 -24.01 -10.74 8.67
C LYS A 535 -25.25 -10.83 7.79
N GLN A 536 -25.10 -10.57 6.48
CA GLN A 536 -26.20 -10.56 5.51
C GLN A 536 -26.38 -11.89 4.79
N LEU A 537 -25.41 -12.80 4.88
CA LEU A 537 -25.37 -14.06 4.15
C LEU A 537 -25.70 -15.25 5.08
N GLU A 538 -26.54 -16.15 4.59
CA GLU A 538 -26.60 -17.51 5.12
C GLU A 538 -25.63 -18.38 4.31
N TRP A 539 -24.69 -19.03 4.95
CA TRP A 539 -23.72 -19.86 4.23
C TRP A 539 -23.16 -20.98 5.08
N LYS A 540 -22.75 -22.04 4.42
CA LYS A 540 -22.08 -23.17 5.03
C LYS A 540 -21.10 -23.81 4.07
N CYS A 541 -20.00 -24.31 4.59
CA CYS A 541 -19.06 -25.13 3.83
C CYS A 541 -18.72 -26.41 4.59
N ILE A 542 -18.51 -27.51 3.85
CA ILE A 542 -18.12 -28.80 4.40
C ILE A 542 -17.03 -29.43 3.53
N LYS A 543 -16.11 -30.15 4.17
CA LYS A 543 -15.21 -31.07 3.47
C LYS A 543 -15.96 -32.32 3.05
N ASN A 544 -15.67 -32.83 1.89
CA ASN A 544 -16.24 -34.06 1.35
C ASN A 544 -15.13 -34.92 0.71
N LYS A 545 -15.50 -36.05 0.14
CA LYS A 545 -14.54 -37.01 -0.46
C LYS A 545 -13.75 -36.47 -1.65
N ASN A 546 -14.21 -35.41 -2.29
CA ASN A 546 -13.60 -34.83 -3.49
C ASN A 546 -12.89 -33.50 -3.18
N GLY A 547 -12.88 -33.02 -1.92
CA GLY A 547 -12.40 -31.73 -1.52
C GLY A 547 -13.39 -31.02 -0.59
N TYR A 548 -14.08 -30.00 -1.07
CA TYR A 548 -15.03 -29.25 -0.24
C TYR A 548 -16.17 -28.60 -1.04
N ALA A 549 -17.27 -28.33 -0.36
CA ALA A 549 -18.44 -27.69 -0.94
C ALA A 549 -18.90 -26.49 -0.12
N PHE A 550 -19.40 -25.47 -0.82
CA PHE A 550 -20.04 -24.28 -0.25
C PHE A 550 -21.47 -24.16 -0.72
N GLU A 551 -22.37 -23.81 0.19
CA GLU A 551 -23.68 -23.26 -0.11
C GLU A 551 -23.84 -21.89 0.52
N ILE A 552 -24.33 -20.94 -0.27
CA ILE A 552 -24.46 -19.54 0.12
C ILE A 552 -25.82 -19.03 -0.34
N ALA A 553 -26.60 -18.43 0.56
CA ALA A 553 -27.85 -17.74 0.26
C ALA A 553 -27.68 -16.24 0.49
N ILE A 554 -27.91 -15.47 -0.55
CA ILE A 554 -27.82 -14.00 -0.58
C ILE A 554 -29.23 -13.46 -0.61
N PRO A 555 -29.66 -12.61 0.35
CA PRO A 555 -30.99 -12.04 0.35
C PRO A 555 -31.28 -11.28 -0.95
N ILE A 556 -32.43 -11.56 -1.56
CA ILE A 556 -32.86 -10.95 -2.83
C ILE A 556 -33.04 -9.42 -2.69
N GLU A 557 -33.29 -8.98 -1.46
CA GLU A 557 -33.38 -7.56 -1.09
C GLU A 557 -32.13 -6.78 -1.45
N TYR A 558 -30.98 -7.46 -1.53
CA TYR A 558 -29.75 -6.86 -2.01
C TYR A 558 -29.86 -6.35 -3.45
N ALA A 559 -30.41 -7.15 -4.37
CA ALA A 559 -30.64 -6.75 -5.76
C ALA A 559 -31.78 -5.72 -5.87
N LYS A 560 -32.85 -5.90 -5.09
CA LYS A 560 -33.99 -4.96 -5.06
C LYS A 560 -33.60 -3.58 -4.57
N LYS A 561 -32.73 -3.48 -3.58
CA LYS A 561 -32.22 -2.19 -3.09
C LYS A 561 -31.55 -1.37 -4.19
N GLN A 562 -30.96 -2.02 -5.18
CA GLN A 562 -30.21 -1.38 -6.25
C GLN A 562 -31.03 -1.15 -7.53
N GLN A 563 -32.02 -1.99 -7.83
CA GLN A 563 -32.80 -1.95 -9.06
C GLN A 563 -34.32 -1.83 -8.85
N GLY A 564 -34.79 -1.86 -7.61
CA GLY A 564 -36.22 -1.93 -7.27
C GLY A 564 -36.76 -3.37 -7.33
N ASP A 565 -38.08 -3.51 -7.10
CA ASP A 565 -38.76 -4.82 -7.05
C ASP A 565 -38.67 -5.62 -8.37
N ASN A 566 -38.52 -4.92 -9.49
CA ASN A 566 -38.41 -5.47 -10.83
C ASN A 566 -36.95 -5.68 -11.28
N TRP A 567 -36.05 -5.96 -10.35
CA TRP A 567 -34.63 -6.22 -10.69
C TRP A 567 -34.49 -7.30 -11.76
N GLN A 568 -33.56 -7.12 -12.68
CA GLN A 568 -33.45 -7.93 -13.90
C GLN A 568 -32.16 -8.75 -13.97
N ASN A 569 -31.08 -8.32 -13.31
CA ASN A 569 -29.79 -8.95 -13.46
C ASN A 569 -28.90 -8.78 -12.21
N ILE A 570 -27.89 -9.63 -12.14
CA ILE A 570 -26.74 -9.48 -11.23
C ILE A 570 -25.46 -9.74 -12.01
N ARG A 571 -24.38 -9.17 -11.54
CA ARG A 571 -23.03 -9.54 -11.97
C ARG A 571 -22.36 -10.35 -10.89
N LEU A 572 -21.73 -11.45 -11.28
CA LEU A 572 -21.11 -12.39 -10.36
C LEU A 572 -19.77 -12.86 -10.92
N ASN A 573 -18.77 -12.95 -10.06
CA ASN A 573 -17.61 -13.77 -10.30
C ASN A 573 -17.30 -14.65 -9.10
N VAL A 574 -16.67 -15.80 -9.36
CA VAL A 574 -16.23 -16.74 -8.34
C VAL A 574 -14.72 -16.87 -8.44
N VAL A 575 -14.06 -16.88 -7.29
CA VAL A 575 -12.64 -17.10 -7.14
C VAL A 575 -12.40 -18.33 -6.26
N VAL A 576 -11.44 -19.14 -6.65
CA VAL A 576 -10.91 -20.25 -5.83
C VAL A 576 -9.42 -20.03 -5.68
N GLN A 577 -8.91 -20.15 -4.49
CA GLN A 577 -7.49 -20.32 -4.23
C GLN A 577 -7.26 -21.73 -3.72
N ASP A 578 -6.35 -22.39 -4.38
CA ASP A 578 -5.89 -23.73 -4.10
C ASP A 578 -4.44 -23.63 -3.60
N LYS A 579 -4.19 -24.15 -2.42
CA LYS A 579 -2.93 -24.04 -1.69
C LYS A 579 -2.39 -25.43 -1.40
N ASP A 580 -1.39 -25.86 -2.18
CA ASP A 580 -0.68 -27.13 -2.00
C ASP A 580 0.75 -26.91 -1.54
N GLY A 581 1.09 -27.37 -0.35
CA GLY A 581 2.42 -27.21 0.21
C GLY A 581 2.93 -25.78 0.08
N ASN A 582 3.96 -25.53 -0.74
CA ASN A 582 4.51 -24.20 -1.00
C ASN A 582 3.90 -23.50 -2.23
N SER A 583 3.13 -24.20 -3.04
CA SER A 583 2.46 -23.61 -4.22
C SER A 583 1.12 -22.99 -3.85
N SER A 584 0.65 -22.06 -4.68
CA SER A 584 -0.68 -21.46 -4.55
C SER A 584 -1.17 -21.07 -5.94
N THR A 585 -2.31 -21.59 -6.32
CA THR A 585 -2.97 -21.30 -7.60
C THR A 585 -4.27 -20.57 -7.35
N ARG A 586 -4.45 -19.42 -8.00
CA ARG A 586 -5.70 -18.64 -7.92
C ARG A 586 -6.43 -18.70 -9.24
N VAL A 587 -7.65 -19.20 -9.20
CA VAL A 587 -8.54 -19.36 -10.35
C VAL A 587 -9.69 -18.39 -10.25
N LEU A 588 -9.92 -17.63 -11.30
CA LEU A 588 -11.07 -16.74 -11.48
C LEU A 588 -11.97 -17.35 -12.55
N TRP A 589 -13.27 -17.49 -12.27
CA TRP A 589 -14.21 -17.97 -13.27
C TRP A 589 -14.27 -17.06 -14.49
N GLN A 590 -14.31 -15.75 -14.27
CA GLN A 590 -14.16 -14.75 -15.33
C GLN A 590 -12.75 -14.16 -15.26
N PRO A 591 -11.89 -14.42 -16.23
CA PRO A 591 -10.46 -14.07 -16.15
C PRO A 591 -10.19 -12.57 -16.18
N ASN A 592 -11.17 -11.76 -16.56
CA ASN A 592 -11.06 -10.30 -16.63
C ASN A 592 -11.40 -9.60 -15.30
N TRP A 593 -11.82 -10.35 -14.29
CA TRP A 593 -12.03 -9.83 -12.96
C TRP A 593 -10.67 -9.72 -12.22
N SER A 594 -10.18 -8.52 -12.00
CA SER A 594 -8.86 -8.29 -11.40
C SER A 594 -8.91 -8.04 -9.89
N SER A 595 -10.05 -7.57 -9.38
CA SER A 595 -10.24 -7.26 -7.97
C SER A 595 -11.74 -7.18 -7.64
N ARG A 596 -12.08 -7.17 -6.35
CA ARG A 596 -13.46 -6.96 -5.89
C ARG A 596 -14.12 -5.70 -6.45
N ASP A 597 -13.31 -4.75 -6.92
CA ASP A 597 -13.76 -3.45 -7.44
C ASP A 597 -14.04 -3.48 -8.94
N ASN A 598 -13.55 -4.49 -9.64
CA ASN A 598 -13.72 -4.64 -11.07
C ASN A 598 -14.92 -5.55 -11.39
N VAL A 599 -16.13 -5.11 -11.04
CA VAL A 599 -17.34 -5.88 -11.35
C VAL A 599 -17.63 -5.96 -12.85
N ALA A 600 -17.08 -5.04 -13.65
CA ALA A 600 -17.21 -5.06 -15.10
C ALA A 600 -16.61 -6.33 -15.73
N GLY A 601 -15.61 -6.95 -15.09
CA GLY A 601 -15.04 -8.23 -15.52
C GLY A 601 -15.85 -9.47 -15.14
N SER A 602 -16.96 -9.33 -14.41
CA SER A 602 -17.78 -10.44 -13.92
C SER A 602 -18.79 -10.92 -14.95
N GLY A 603 -19.27 -12.16 -14.81
CA GLY A 603 -20.36 -12.71 -15.62
C GLY A 603 -21.71 -12.06 -15.29
N MET A 604 -22.54 -11.86 -16.31
CA MET A 604 -23.86 -11.23 -16.18
C MET A 604 -24.96 -12.29 -16.20
N PHE A 605 -25.72 -12.39 -15.11
CA PHE A 605 -26.86 -13.29 -14.95
C PHE A 605 -28.14 -12.49 -15.06
N TYR A 606 -29.04 -12.92 -15.95
CA TYR A 606 -30.34 -12.31 -16.18
C TYR A 606 -31.46 -13.23 -15.70
N ARG A 607 -32.43 -12.66 -15.04
CA ARG A 607 -33.63 -13.29 -14.54
C ARG A 607 -34.69 -13.47 -15.63
#